data_1c82206f820e27110e91b0bc4de399a8
#
_entry.id   1c82206f820e27110e91b0bc4de399a8
#
_cell.length_a   1.000
_cell.length_b   1.000
_cell.length_c   1.000
_cell.angle_alpha   90.00
_cell.angle_beta   90.00
_cell.angle_gamma   90.00
#
_symmetry.space_group_name_H-M   'P 1'
#
loop_
_entity.id
_entity.type
_entity.pdbx_description
1 polymer ?
#
loop_
_entity_poly.entity_id
_entity_poly.type
_entity_poly.pdbx_seq_one_letter_code
_entity_poly.pdbx_strand_id
1 'polypeptide(L)'
;MYKPIEIADRIYSVGCRDWDIRDFHGYSTYEGTTYNAFLILGEKNILIDTVKEKFADEFLSNISKIIDPKKIDIVISNHTEMDHSGAIPRLMQVIGEEKPLYCSKMGAKNLKSHFNRDFNFKVVGSGDEL
;
A
#
# COMPACT_ATOMS: atom_id res chain seq x y z
N MET A 1 -6.15 -10.58 15.18
CA MET A 1 -5.57 -9.46 14.39
C MET A 1 -4.35 -9.95 13.63
N TYR A 2 -4.25 -9.59 12.37
CA TYR A 2 -3.08 -9.89 11.56
C TYR A 2 -1.87 -9.11 12.09
N LYS A 3 -0.75 -9.81 12.26
CA LYS A 3 0.50 -9.18 12.70
C LYS A 3 1.47 -9.14 11.52
N PRO A 4 2.30 -8.09 11.42
CA PRO A 4 3.35 -8.05 10.40
C PRO A 4 4.30 -9.24 10.56
N ILE A 5 4.69 -9.81 9.42
CA ILE A 5 5.59 -10.97 9.38
C ILE A 5 6.81 -10.61 8.55
N GLU A 6 7.99 -10.84 9.11
CA GLU A 6 9.23 -10.74 8.31
C GLU A 6 9.30 -11.96 7.39
N ILE A 7 9.20 -11.71 6.08
CA ILE A 7 9.18 -12.78 5.07
C ILE A 7 10.56 -13.01 4.44
N ALA A 8 11.45 -12.05 4.55
CA ALA A 8 12.85 -12.12 4.15
C ALA A 8 13.60 -11.07 4.96
N ASP A 9 14.93 -11.06 4.89
CA ASP A 9 15.71 -10.09 5.63
C ASP A 9 15.26 -8.66 5.31
N ARG A 10 14.76 -7.96 6.34
CA ARG A 10 14.29 -6.56 6.26
C ARG A 10 13.10 -6.34 5.31
N ILE A 11 12.35 -7.38 5.00
CA ILE A 11 11.14 -7.31 4.19
C ILE A 11 9.98 -7.88 5.01
N TYR A 12 8.94 -7.05 5.20
CA TYR A 12 7.81 -7.38 6.07
C TYR A 12 6.51 -7.36 5.28
N SER A 13 5.67 -8.37 5.51
CA SER A 13 4.29 -8.35 5.06
C SER A 13 3.47 -7.54 6.07
N VAL A 14 2.87 -6.43 5.65
CA VAL A 14 2.14 -5.50 6.53
C VAL A 14 0.67 -5.35 6.13
N GLY A 15 0.20 -6.12 5.17
CA GLY A 15 -1.18 -6.07 4.68
C GLY A 15 -2.20 -6.51 5.72
N CYS A 16 -3.44 -6.59 5.28
CA CYS A 16 -4.57 -6.94 6.15
C CYS A 16 -5.32 -8.15 5.63
N ARG A 17 -6.02 -8.86 6.52
CA ARG A 17 -6.93 -9.95 6.19
C ARG A 17 -8.35 -9.48 6.36
N ASP A 18 -9.17 -9.76 5.36
CA ASP A 18 -10.60 -9.49 5.39
C ASP A 18 -11.35 -10.82 5.51
N TRP A 19 -11.71 -11.17 6.74
CA TRP A 19 -12.39 -12.43 7.04
C TRP A 19 -13.87 -12.42 6.66
N ASP A 20 -14.45 -11.23 6.46
CA ASP A 20 -15.89 -11.08 6.27
C ASP A 20 -16.31 -11.05 4.82
N ILE A 21 -15.41 -10.78 3.89
CA ILE A 21 -15.74 -10.71 2.47
C ILE A 21 -16.01 -12.12 1.92
N ARG A 22 -17.11 -12.29 1.21
CA ARG A 22 -17.52 -13.58 0.61
C ARG A 22 -17.57 -13.53 -0.90
N ASP A 23 -17.45 -12.35 -1.50
CA ASP A 23 -17.47 -12.13 -2.93
C ASP A 23 -16.46 -11.01 -3.26
N PHE A 24 -15.48 -11.35 -4.07
CA PHE A 24 -14.39 -10.42 -4.37
C PHE A 24 -13.98 -10.59 -5.84
N HIS A 25 -14.12 -9.51 -6.61
CA HIS A 25 -13.87 -9.51 -8.06
C HIS A 25 -14.59 -10.63 -8.81
N GLY A 26 -15.83 -10.95 -8.41
CA GLY A 26 -16.62 -12.00 -9.02
C GLY A 26 -16.27 -13.42 -8.60
N TYR A 27 -15.31 -13.58 -7.68
CA TYR A 27 -14.94 -14.87 -7.12
C TYR A 27 -15.53 -15.06 -5.72
N SER A 28 -15.93 -16.27 -5.40
CA SER A 28 -16.37 -16.62 -4.04
C SER A 28 -15.15 -16.71 -3.12
N THR A 29 -15.26 -16.10 -1.93
CA THR A 29 -14.18 -16.09 -0.94
C THR A 29 -14.72 -16.63 0.39
N TYR A 30 -14.84 -17.95 0.47
CA TYR A 30 -15.50 -18.61 1.61
C TYR A 30 -14.82 -18.33 2.96
N GLU A 31 -13.52 -18.07 2.96
CA GLU A 31 -12.73 -17.80 4.16
C GLU A 31 -12.15 -16.38 4.18
N GLY A 32 -12.72 -15.49 3.37
CA GLY A 32 -12.21 -14.13 3.23
C GLY A 32 -11.07 -14.01 2.23
N THR A 33 -10.36 -12.93 2.29
CA THR A 33 -9.21 -12.66 1.42
C THR A 33 -8.15 -11.84 2.14
N THR A 34 -7.03 -11.60 1.48
CA THR A 34 -5.95 -10.74 1.99
C THR A 34 -5.70 -9.57 1.06
N TYR A 35 -5.33 -8.44 1.62
CA TYR A 35 -4.84 -7.28 0.89
C TYR A 35 -3.36 -7.18 1.19
N ASN A 36 -2.53 -7.54 0.21
CA ASN A 36 -1.10 -7.69 0.43
C ASN A 36 -0.35 -6.38 0.21
N ALA A 37 0.47 -6.04 1.16
CA ALA A 37 1.37 -4.90 1.10
C ALA A 37 2.67 -5.25 1.80
N PHE A 38 3.78 -4.65 1.36
CA PHE A 38 5.10 -5.02 1.85
C PHE A 38 5.91 -3.78 2.22
N LEU A 39 6.63 -3.86 3.33
CA LEU A 39 7.54 -2.84 3.80
C LEU A 39 8.96 -3.35 3.69
N ILE A 40 9.81 -2.61 2.99
CA ILE A 40 11.23 -2.94 2.78
C ILE A 40 12.07 -1.90 3.51
N LEU A 41 12.91 -2.34 4.45
CA LEU A 41 13.81 -1.47 5.19
C LEU A 41 15.21 -1.51 4.57
N GLY A 42 15.76 -0.36 4.25
CA GLY A 42 17.08 -0.23 3.65
C GLY A 42 17.62 1.18 3.82
N GLU A 43 18.49 1.62 2.93
CA GLU A 43 18.91 3.03 2.89
C GLU A 43 17.70 3.94 2.76
N LYS A 44 16.72 3.49 1.98
CA LYS A 44 15.39 4.07 1.94
C LYS A 44 14.38 3.04 2.38
N ASN A 45 13.39 3.48 3.13
CA ASN A 45 12.30 2.63 3.56
C ASN A 45 11.17 2.72 2.54
N ILE A 46 10.83 1.59 1.94
CA ILE A 46 9.92 1.53 0.79
C ILE A 46 8.68 0.74 1.17
N LEU A 47 7.51 1.31 0.92
CA LEU A 47 6.23 0.62 1.07
C LEU A 47 5.68 0.28 -0.31
N ILE A 48 5.33 -0.98 -0.53
CA ILE A 48 4.72 -1.47 -1.77
C ILE A 48 3.26 -1.79 -1.51
N ASP A 49 2.37 -1.06 -2.17
CA ASP A 49 0.92 -1.14 -2.08
C ASP A 49 0.36 -0.81 -0.70
N THR A 50 -0.94 -0.75 -0.62
CA THR A 50 -1.72 -0.54 0.59
C THR A 50 -2.85 -1.55 0.66
N VAL A 51 -3.93 -1.20 1.32
CA VAL A 51 -5.10 -2.06 1.55
C VAL A 51 -6.39 -1.29 1.22
N LYS A 52 -7.54 -1.93 1.35
CA LYS A 52 -8.83 -1.24 1.29
C LYS A 52 -8.90 -0.14 2.34
N GLU A 53 -9.63 0.92 2.00
CA GLU A 53 -9.78 2.10 2.86
C GLU A 53 -10.25 1.74 4.29
N LYS A 54 -11.21 0.84 4.42
CA LYS A 54 -11.75 0.48 5.74
C LYS A 54 -10.71 -0.18 6.65
N PHE A 55 -9.61 -0.67 6.11
CA PHE A 55 -8.51 -1.27 6.87
C PHE A 55 -7.32 -0.33 7.05
N ALA A 56 -7.46 0.96 6.68
CA ALA A 56 -6.34 1.89 6.73
C ALA A 56 -5.72 2.01 8.13
N ASP A 57 -6.52 2.07 9.17
CA ASP A 57 -6.01 2.20 10.54
C ASP A 57 -5.26 0.93 10.99
N GLU A 58 -5.78 -0.25 10.67
CA GLU A 58 -5.10 -1.51 10.96
C GLU A 58 -3.77 -1.61 10.19
N PHE A 59 -3.78 -1.19 8.94
CA PHE A 59 -2.59 -1.15 8.09
C PHE A 59 -1.51 -0.26 8.68
N LEU A 60 -1.87 0.96 9.09
CA LEU A 60 -0.95 1.89 9.73
C LEU A 60 -0.44 1.34 11.07
N SER A 61 -1.30 0.67 11.81
CA SER A 61 -0.89 0.00 13.06
C SER A 61 0.14 -1.09 12.78
N ASN A 62 -0.05 -1.89 11.72
CA ASN A 62 0.91 -2.93 11.35
C ASN A 62 2.28 -2.32 11.01
N ILE A 63 2.31 -1.25 10.24
CA ILE A 63 3.55 -0.53 9.94
C ILE A 63 4.20 -0.01 11.23
N SER A 64 3.42 0.57 12.11
CA SER A 64 3.92 1.15 13.37
C SER A 64 4.57 0.13 14.30
N LYS A 65 4.24 -1.15 14.16
CA LYS A 65 4.90 -2.23 14.91
C LYS A 65 6.34 -2.48 14.45
N ILE A 66 6.72 -1.94 13.30
CA ILE A 66 8.04 -2.13 12.69
C ILE A 66 8.84 -0.83 12.75
N ILE A 67 8.27 0.25 12.21
CA ILE A 67 8.89 1.58 12.19
C ILE A 67 7.80 2.65 12.39
N ASP A 68 8.23 3.85 12.76
CA ASP A 68 7.35 5.02 12.67
C ASP A 68 6.95 5.21 11.20
N PRO A 69 5.65 5.26 10.87
CA PRO A 69 5.22 5.44 9.48
C PRO A 69 5.83 6.65 8.77
N LYS A 70 6.15 7.70 9.52
CA LYS A 70 6.80 8.91 8.98
C LYS A 70 8.20 8.64 8.43
N LYS A 71 8.81 7.52 8.78
CA LYS A 71 10.11 7.10 8.26
C LYS A 71 10.04 6.40 6.91
N ILE A 72 8.85 6.20 6.37
CA ILE A 72 8.70 5.71 4.99
C ILE A 72 9.15 6.82 4.05
N ASP A 73 10.07 6.49 3.16
CA ASP A 73 10.65 7.43 2.20
C ASP A 73 9.95 7.40 0.86
N ILE A 74 9.51 6.22 0.42
CA ILE A 74 8.98 5.97 -0.90
C ILE A 74 7.75 5.05 -0.78
N VAL A 75 6.69 5.39 -1.52
CA VAL A 75 5.53 4.52 -1.69
C VAL A 75 5.47 4.10 -3.16
N ILE A 76 5.27 2.81 -3.40
CA ILE A 76 5.08 2.25 -4.73
C ILE A 76 3.66 1.72 -4.82
N SER A 77 2.89 2.21 -5.79
CA SER A 77 1.59 1.62 -6.12
C SER A 77 1.78 0.67 -7.29
N ASN A 78 1.87 -0.61 -6.98
CA ASN A 78 2.05 -1.67 -7.97
C ASN A 78 0.72 -2.05 -8.60
N HIS A 79 -0.37 -2.01 -7.82
CA HIS A 79 -1.72 -2.32 -8.27
C HIS A 79 -2.67 -1.22 -7.80
N THR A 80 -3.42 -0.62 -8.73
CA THR A 80 -4.20 0.59 -8.44
C THR A 80 -5.67 0.32 -8.09
N GLU A 81 -6.10 -0.93 -8.04
CA GLU A 81 -7.45 -1.26 -7.58
C GLU A 81 -7.61 -0.97 -6.08
N MET A 82 -8.84 -0.79 -5.63
CA MET A 82 -9.14 -0.29 -4.29
C MET A 82 -8.67 -1.19 -3.16
N ASP A 83 -8.52 -2.47 -3.41
CA ASP A 83 -7.98 -3.41 -2.43
C ASP A 83 -6.48 -3.23 -2.17
N HIS A 84 -5.79 -2.51 -3.06
CA HIS A 84 -4.37 -2.18 -2.94
C HIS A 84 -4.09 -0.68 -2.90
N SER A 85 -5.06 0.16 -3.20
CA SER A 85 -4.87 1.61 -3.25
C SER A 85 -5.79 2.39 -2.31
N GLY A 86 -6.80 1.76 -1.76
CA GLY A 86 -7.84 2.47 -0.99
C GLY A 86 -7.32 3.25 0.19
N ALA A 87 -6.24 2.79 0.82
CA ALA A 87 -5.66 3.46 1.98
C ALA A 87 -4.62 4.54 1.62
N ILE A 88 -4.32 4.77 0.33
CA ILE A 88 -3.30 5.74 -0.09
C ILE A 88 -3.56 7.14 0.48
N PRO A 89 -4.77 7.72 0.38
CA PRO A 89 -4.98 9.07 0.92
C PRO A 89 -4.68 9.17 2.41
N ARG A 90 -5.13 8.19 3.18
CA ARG A 90 -4.90 8.15 4.62
C ARG A 90 -3.41 7.96 4.95
N LEU A 91 -2.75 7.07 4.22
CA LEU A 91 -1.32 6.82 4.34
C LEU A 91 -0.53 8.11 4.10
N MET A 92 -0.76 8.79 2.98
CA MET A 92 -0.03 10.00 2.62
C MET A 92 -0.26 11.12 3.63
N GLN A 93 -1.45 11.21 4.19
CA GLN A 93 -1.74 12.17 5.25
C GLN A 93 -0.88 11.93 6.49
N VAL A 94 -0.62 10.68 6.83
CA VAL A 94 0.16 10.29 8.02
C VAL A 94 1.66 10.42 7.79
N ILE A 95 2.16 9.94 6.64
CA ILE A 95 3.63 9.91 6.38
C ILE A 95 4.17 11.23 5.84
N GLY A 96 3.33 12.06 5.27
CA GLY A 96 3.72 13.31 4.63
C GLY A 96 3.37 13.30 3.15
N GLU A 97 2.60 14.28 2.71
CA GLU A 97 2.08 14.34 1.34
C GLU A 97 3.15 14.67 0.30
N GLU A 98 4.31 15.13 0.73
CA GLU A 98 5.48 15.38 -0.12
C GLU A 98 6.21 14.10 -0.52
N LYS A 99 5.95 12.99 0.16
CA LYS A 99 6.62 11.72 -0.13
C LYS A 99 6.29 11.25 -1.55
N PRO A 100 7.27 10.73 -2.31
CA PRO A 100 7.03 10.29 -3.68
C PRO A 100 6.17 9.02 -3.73
N LEU A 101 5.23 9.02 -4.64
CA LEU A 101 4.37 7.87 -4.97
C LEU A 101 4.72 7.39 -6.37
N TYR A 102 5.46 6.29 -6.45
CA TYR A 102 5.89 5.70 -7.71
C TYR A 102 4.81 4.79 -8.28
N CYS A 103 4.54 4.92 -9.56
CA CYS A 103 3.56 4.10 -10.26
C CYS A 103 3.79 4.19 -11.77
N SER A 104 3.05 3.38 -12.54
CA SER A 104 3.04 3.49 -13.98
C SER A 104 2.28 4.76 -14.42
N LYS A 105 2.42 5.13 -15.69
CA LYS A 105 1.66 6.24 -16.25
C LYS A 105 0.15 6.03 -16.10
N MET A 106 -0.32 4.82 -16.40
CA MET A 106 -1.73 4.47 -16.25
C MET A 106 -2.14 4.46 -14.77
N GLY A 107 -1.25 4.00 -13.90
CA GLY A 107 -1.48 4.03 -12.45
C GLY A 107 -1.71 5.44 -11.92
N ALA A 108 -0.87 6.39 -12.32
CA ALA A 108 -1.03 7.79 -11.93
C ALA A 108 -2.37 8.35 -12.40
N LYS A 109 -2.74 8.06 -13.64
CA LYS A 109 -4.03 8.48 -14.20
C LYS A 109 -5.21 7.91 -13.40
N ASN A 110 -5.15 6.61 -13.10
CA ASN A 110 -6.21 5.93 -12.36
C ASN A 110 -6.35 6.46 -10.94
N LEU A 111 -5.25 6.65 -10.23
CA LEU A 111 -5.25 7.15 -8.86
C LEU A 111 -5.74 8.59 -8.80
N LYS A 112 -5.29 9.44 -9.72
CA LYS A 112 -5.76 10.83 -9.80
C LYS A 112 -7.27 10.89 -10.06
N SER A 113 -7.76 10.10 -11.00
CA SER A 113 -9.19 10.04 -11.34
C SER A 113 -10.01 9.50 -10.16
N HIS A 114 -9.53 8.43 -9.55
CA HIS A 114 -10.25 7.72 -8.48
C HIS A 114 -10.40 8.58 -7.22
N PHE A 115 -9.33 9.23 -6.79
CA PHE A 115 -9.32 10.07 -5.58
C PHE A 115 -9.59 11.54 -5.86
N ASN A 116 -9.71 11.93 -7.14
CA ASN A 116 -9.93 13.29 -7.57
C ASN A 116 -8.92 14.27 -6.95
N ARG A 117 -7.66 13.88 -6.92
CA ARG A 117 -6.55 14.70 -6.40
C ARG A 117 -5.22 14.24 -6.96
N ASP A 118 -4.24 15.14 -6.89
CA ASP A 118 -2.86 14.83 -7.22
C ASP A 118 -2.11 14.39 -5.96
N PHE A 119 -1.32 13.35 -6.11
CA PHE A 119 -0.27 12.98 -5.16
C PHE A 119 1.07 13.37 -5.78
N ASN A 120 2.16 13.24 -5.03
CA ASN A 120 3.50 13.47 -5.60
C ASN A 120 3.91 12.28 -6.48
N PHE A 121 3.25 12.15 -7.62
CA PHE A 121 3.48 11.05 -8.54
C PHE A 121 4.87 11.09 -9.16
N LYS A 122 5.53 9.92 -9.18
CA LYS A 122 6.75 9.66 -9.95
C LYS A 122 6.45 8.53 -10.90
N VAL A 123 6.28 8.85 -12.18
CA VAL A 123 5.93 7.85 -13.20
C VAL A 123 7.19 7.08 -13.60
N VAL A 124 7.09 5.76 -13.57
CA VAL A 124 8.17 4.85 -13.95
C VAL A 124 7.68 3.83 -14.97
N GLY A 125 8.60 3.26 -15.71
CA GLY A 125 8.35 2.23 -16.70
C GLY A 125 9.23 1.01 -16.50
N SER A 126 9.04 0.01 -17.34
CA SER A 126 9.84 -1.22 -17.28
C SER A 126 11.32 -0.93 -17.44
N GLY A 127 12.13 -1.49 -16.54
CA GLY A 127 13.59 -1.30 -16.56
C GLY A 127 14.08 -0.10 -15.76
N ASP A 128 13.20 0.77 -15.28
CA ASP A 128 13.59 1.88 -14.42
C ASP A 128 14.03 1.36 -13.04
N GLU A 129 15.04 2.01 -12.49
CA GLU A 129 15.57 1.69 -11.16
C GLU A 129 15.35 2.87 -10.19
N LEU A 130 15.11 2.54 -8.93
CA LEU A 130 14.95 3.53 -7.87
C LEU A 130 16.26 3.82 -7.14
#